data_2b87c047b59effa7d85b441fe5460664
#
_entry.id   2b87c047b59effa7d85b441fe5460664
#
_cell.length_a   1.000
_cell.length_b   1.000
_cell.length_c   1.000
_cell.angle_alpha   90.00
_cell.angle_beta   90.00
_cell.angle_gamma   90.00
#
_symmetry.space_group_name_H-M   'P 1'
#
loop_
_entity.id
_entity.type
_entity.pdbx_description
1 polymer ?
#
loop_
_entity_poly.entity_id
_entity_poly.type
_entity_poly.pdbx_seq_one_letter_code
_entity_poly.pdbx_strand_id
1 'polypeptide(L)'
;DVWIPGDHRLMCGESTRSDGVDNLIDGQKADMGHADPPYGVDYKGIKNDDRGGLDELLRGAFGNFLAASKSGAAIYVFHSDRCADIFHAIFREFFHFSSMVIWAKNSLTLSQTDYQSQHEPCLYGWMDNGAHSWYSDRKQTSIWRFDKERVEGHTTPKPVALVERAVTNSSKGGDTILDLFGGSGSTLIACEKSARAARLMELDPKYCDVIVKRWQEFTGKQATLESTGEFFPSINEEGHREAA
;
A
#
# COMPACT_ATOMS: atom_id res chain seq x y z
N ASP A 1 -10.20 12.57 -8.30
CA ASP A 1 -10.47 11.65 -9.44
C ASP A 1 -10.28 10.22 -8.99
N VAL A 2 -11.13 9.30 -9.49
CA VAL A 2 -11.02 7.86 -9.26
C VAL A 2 -10.85 7.17 -10.59
N TRP A 3 -9.75 6.43 -10.72
CA TRP A 3 -9.49 5.54 -11.86
C TRP A 3 -9.98 4.13 -11.55
N ILE A 4 -10.52 3.45 -12.56
CA ILE A 4 -11.06 2.08 -12.48
C ILE A 4 -10.19 1.16 -13.34
N PRO A 5 -9.09 0.61 -12.81
CA PRO A 5 -8.32 -0.42 -13.47
C PRO A 5 -8.96 -1.81 -13.21
N GLY A 6 -9.84 -2.27 -14.12
CA GLY A 6 -10.58 -3.52 -13.95
C GLY A 6 -11.51 -3.51 -12.73
N ASP A 7 -11.32 -4.45 -11.81
CA ASP A 7 -12.11 -4.55 -10.58
C ASP A 7 -11.54 -3.68 -9.42
N HIS A 8 -10.48 -2.94 -9.68
CA HIS A 8 -9.81 -2.09 -8.70
C HIS A 8 -10.29 -0.64 -8.76
N ARG A 9 -9.98 0.12 -7.73
CA ARG A 9 -10.19 1.58 -7.66
C ARG A 9 -8.91 2.24 -7.19
N LEU A 10 -8.48 3.27 -7.90
CA LEU A 10 -7.35 4.11 -7.55
C LEU A 10 -7.81 5.56 -7.43
N MET A 11 -7.62 6.17 -6.28
CA MET A 11 -7.95 7.57 -6.03
C MET A 11 -6.70 8.40 -5.80
N CYS A 12 -6.60 9.54 -6.50
CA CYS A 12 -5.64 10.57 -6.12
C CYS A 12 -6.22 11.36 -4.94
N GLY A 13 -5.60 11.21 -3.76
CA GLY A 13 -6.13 11.79 -2.54
C GLY A 13 -5.21 11.65 -1.33
N GLU A 14 -5.68 12.17 -0.21
CA GLU A 14 -4.94 12.24 1.05
C GLU A 14 -5.47 11.20 2.04
N SER A 15 -4.59 10.33 2.54
CA SER A 15 -4.93 9.18 3.39
C SER A 15 -5.61 9.54 4.72
N THR A 16 -5.47 10.78 5.18
CA THR A 16 -6.08 11.29 6.41
C THR A 16 -7.51 11.80 6.22
N ARG A 17 -7.97 11.95 4.97
CA ARG A 17 -9.30 12.48 4.67
C ARG A 17 -10.34 11.37 4.57
N SER A 18 -11.24 11.33 5.54
CA SER A 18 -12.30 10.31 5.61
C SER A 18 -13.27 10.34 4.42
N ASP A 19 -13.63 11.54 3.93
CA ASP A 19 -14.49 11.71 2.77
C ASP A 19 -13.89 11.10 1.49
N GLY A 20 -12.58 11.22 1.31
CA GLY A 20 -11.85 10.57 0.23
C GLY A 20 -11.85 9.04 0.36
N VAL A 21 -11.61 8.53 1.57
CA VAL A 21 -11.60 7.09 1.83
C VAL A 21 -13.01 6.48 1.67
N ASP A 22 -14.05 7.17 2.11
CA ASP A 22 -15.44 6.76 1.91
C ASP A 22 -15.80 6.65 0.41
N ASN A 23 -15.36 7.62 -0.39
CA ASN A 23 -15.51 7.57 -1.84
C ASN A 23 -14.72 6.41 -2.47
N LEU A 24 -13.47 6.21 -2.05
CA LEU A 24 -12.62 5.13 -2.56
C LEU A 24 -13.21 3.74 -2.30
N ILE A 25 -13.71 3.51 -1.07
CA ILE A 25 -14.25 2.19 -0.66
C ILE A 25 -15.65 1.91 -1.23
N ASP A 26 -16.36 2.96 -1.67
CA ASP A 26 -17.65 2.89 -2.38
C ASP A 26 -18.69 2.03 -1.64
N GLY A 27 -18.95 2.35 -0.38
CA GLY A 27 -19.94 1.67 0.46
C GLY A 27 -19.57 0.24 0.88
N GLN A 28 -18.40 -0.26 0.48
CA GLN A 28 -17.89 -1.57 0.89
C GLN A 28 -17.11 -1.46 2.21
N LYS A 29 -16.56 -2.60 2.66
CA LYS A 29 -15.59 -2.68 3.75
C LYS A 29 -14.45 -3.56 3.33
N ALA A 30 -13.22 -3.13 3.63
CA ALA A 30 -12.02 -3.90 3.33
C ALA A 30 -11.92 -5.16 4.21
N ASP A 31 -11.48 -6.25 3.60
CA ASP A 31 -11.18 -7.52 4.26
C ASP A 31 -9.76 -7.52 4.83
N MET A 32 -8.88 -6.67 4.31
CA MET A 32 -7.49 -6.53 4.75
C MET A 32 -6.99 -5.12 4.43
N GLY A 33 -6.14 -4.58 5.32
CA GLY A 33 -5.34 -3.38 5.09
C GLY A 33 -3.88 -3.72 4.78
N HIS A 34 -3.27 -2.98 3.87
CA HIS A 34 -1.83 -2.93 3.61
C HIS A 34 -1.39 -1.48 3.61
N ALA A 35 -0.27 -1.15 4.23
CA ALA A 35 0.21 0.22 4.31
C ALA A 35 1.74 0.28 4.24
N ASP A 36 2.25 1.16 3.38
CA ASP A 36 3.65 1.57 3.30
C ASP A 36 3.73 3.10 3.39
N PRO A 37 3.39 3.68 4.56
CA PRO A 37 3.35 5.13 4.72
C PRO A 37 4.76 5.75 4.69
N PRO A 38 4.88 7.08 4.54
CA PRO A 38 6.13 7.79 4.81
C PRO A 38 6.66 7.43 6.21
N TYR A 39 7.99 7.29 6.34
CA TYR A 39 8.60 6.79 7.60
C TYR A 39 9.07 7.88 8.56
N GLY A 40 8.96 9.15 8.17
CA GLY A 40 9.44 10.28 8.98
C GLY A 40 10.97 10.37 9.03
N VAL A 41 11.63 10.04 7.94
CA VAL A 41 13.10 10.01 7.81
C VAL A 41 13.65 11.06 6.84
N ASP A 42 12.81 11.99 6.42
CA ASP A 42 13.14 13.08 5.48
C ASP A 42 13.71 12.58 4.14
N TYR A 43 13.13 11.48 3.60
CA TYR A 43 13.58 10.92 2.34
C TYR A 43 13.20 11.82 1.16
N LYS A 44 14.19 12.26 0.39
CA LYS A 44 13.98 13.14 -0.78
C LYS A 44 13.10 12.45 -1.82
N GLY A 45 11.97 13.08 -2.16
CA GLY A 45 11.03 12.60 -3.17
C GLY A 45 9.80 11.88 -2.60
N ILE A 46 9.69 11.73 -1.28
CA ILE A 46 8.47 11.29 -0.61
C ILE A 46 7.83 12.49 0.08
N LYS A 47 6.54 12.75 -0.22
CA LYS A 47 5.78 13.81 0.43
C LYS A 47 5.44 13.41 1.87
N ASN A 48 5.41 14.39 2.78
CA ASN A 48 5.07 14.21 4.19
C ASN A 48 5.97 13.21 4.95
N ASP A 49 7.23 13.04 4.51
CA ASP A 49 8.19 12.15 5.16
C ASP A 49 9.02 12.86 6.24
N ASP A 50 8.45 13.85 6.89
CA ASP A 50 9.05 14.49 8.05
C ASP A 50 8.57 13.85 9.36
N ARG A 51 9.48 13.80 10.37
CA ARG A 51 9.17 13.21 11.66
C ARG A 51 8.11 14.00 12.45
N GLY A 52 8.03 15.31 12.21
CA GLY A 52 7.12 16.20 12.95
C GLY A 52 5.65 15.95 12.62
N GLY A 53 5.33 15.63 11.37
CA GLY A 53 3.98 15.35 10.89
C GLY A 53 3.56 13.87 11.00
N LEU A 54 4.51 12.97 11.33
CA LEU A 54 4.28 11.52 11.28
C LEU A 54 3.16 11.05 12.22
N ASP A 55 3.09 11.56 13.44
CA ASP A 55 2.04 11.17 14.42
C ASP A 55 0.64 11.49 13.89
N GLU A 56 0.43 12.70 13.38
CA GLU A 56 -0.85 13.14 12.83
C GLU A 56 -1.23 12.35 11.58
N LEU A 57 -0.28 12.12 10.67
CA LEU A 57 -0.48 11.32 9.48
C LEU A 57 -0.92 9.88 9.82
N LEU A 58 -0.22 9.22 10.73
CA LEU A 58 -0.53 7.84 11.11
C LEU A 58 -1.88 7.74 11.82
N ARG A 59 -2.19 8.65 12.75
CA ARG A 59 -3.49 8.65 13.45
C ARG A 59 -4.66 8.87 12.47
N GLY A 60 -4.53 9.82 11.55
CA GLY A 60 -5.55 10.06 10.54
C GLY A 60 -5.75 8.86 9.62
N ALA A 61 -4.68 8.33 9.07
CA ALA A 61 -4.75 7.17 8.18
C ALA A 61 -5.23 5.90 8.89
N PHE A 62 -4.74 5.60 10.11
CA PHE A 62 -5.16 4.40 10.85
C PHE A 62 -6.62 4.48 11.31
N GLY A 63 -7.10 5.69 11.66
CA GLY A 63 -8.53 5.92 11.90
C GLY A 63 -9.37 5.58 10.66
N ASN A 64 -8.93 5.98 9.48
CA ASN A 64 -9.59 5.67 8.22
C ASN A 64 -9.50 4.17 7.86
N PHE A 65 -8.34 3.50 8.07
CA PHE A 65 -8.25 2.05 7.93
C PHE A 65 -9.26 1.33 8.83
N LEU A 66 -9.34 1.72 10.12
CA LEU A 66 -10.29 1.13 11.06
C LEU A 66 -11.74 1.35 10.63
N ALA A 67 -12.09 2.57 10.23
CA ALA A 67 -13.44 2.91 9.79
C ALA A 67 -13.85 2.20 8.50
N ALA A 68 -12.94 2.05 7.54
CA ALA A 68 -13.19 1.47 6.21
C ALA A 68 -13.07 -0.06 6.17
N SER A 69 -12.63 -0.72 7.24
CA SER A 69 -12.38 -2.16 7.26
C SER A 69 -13.47 -2.94 8.00
N LYS A 70 -13.55 -4.23 7.73
CA LYS A 70 -14.39 -5.19 8.46
C LYS A 70 -13.80 -5.46 9.84
N SER A 71 -14.66 -5.87 10.77
CA SER A 71 -14.23 -6.40 12.07
C SER A 71 -13.28 -7.57 11.88
N GLY A 72 -12.14 -7.58 12.58
CA GLY A 72 -11.11 -8.61 12.46
C GLY A 72 -10.29 -8.60 11.16
N ALA A 73 -10.47 -7.61 10.28
CA ALA A 73 -9.65 -7.46 9.08
C ALA A 73 -8.18 -7.33 9.45
N ALA A 74 -7.31 -8.11 8.81
CA ALA A 74 -5.87 -8.03 9.04
C ALA A 74 -5.29 -6.72 8.52
N ILE A 75 -4.21 -6.25 9.13
CA ILE A 75 -3.45 -5.09 8.65
C ILE A 75 -1.95 -5.34 8.73
N TYR A 76 -1.24 -4.93 7.69
CA TYR A 76 0.21 -4.93 7.58
C TYR A 76 0.71 -3.50 7.38
N VAL A 77 1.63 -3.05 8.24
CA VAL A 77 2.17 -1.68 8.20
C VAL A 77 3.69 -1.74 8.20
N PHE A 78 4.29 -1.37 7.07
CA PHE A 78 5.74 -1.22 6.95
C PHE A 78 6.22 0.06 7.63
N HIS A 79 7.44 0.03 8.17
CA HIS A 79 8.04 1.20 8.82
C HIS A 79 9.57 1.13 8.82
N SER A 80 10.21 2.23 9.20
CA SER A 80 11.65 2.30 9.46
C SER A 80 11.96 2.01 10.93
N ASP A 81 13.10 1.36 11.20
CA ASP A 81 13.64 1.19 12.54
C ASP A 81 13.79 2.51 13.31
N ARG A 82 14.09 3.61 12.60
CA ARG A 82 14.33 4.93 13.20
C ARG A 82 13.11 5.55 13.86
N CYS A 83 11.91 5.16 13.43
CA CYS A 83 10.64 5.66 13.93
C CYS A 83 9.76 4.53 14.48
N ALA A 84 10.36 3.38 14.78
CA ALA A 84 9.67 2.20 15.28
C ALA A 84 8.85 2.47 16.55
N ASP A 85 9.35 3.32 17.42
CA ASP A 85 8.69 3.77 18.65
C ASP A 85 7.33 4.41 18.37
N ILE A 86 7.28 5.34 17.40
CA ILE A 86 6.06 6.04 17.00
C ILE A 86 5.08 5.06 16.34
N PHE A 87 5.56 4.27 15.37
CA PHE A 87 4.73 3.29 14.67
C PHE A 87 4.11 2.27 15.61
N HIS A 88 4.90 1.69 16.53
CA HIS A 88 4.41 0.72 17.51
C HIS A 88 3.39 1.32 18.47
N ALA A 89 3.63 2.53 18.97
CA ALA A 89 2.73 3.19 19.89
C ALA A 89 1.36 3.40 19.22
N ILE A 90 1.34 4.07 18.06
CA ILE A 90 0.11 4.39 17.36
C ILE A 90 -0.59 3.12 16.83
N PHE A 91 0.15 2.14 16.30
CA PHE A 91 -0.43 0.89 15.85
C PHE A 91 -1.26 0.21 16.94
N ARG A 92 -0.74 0.17 18.17
CA ARG A 92 -1.43 -0.45 19.32
C ARG A 92 -2.63 0.34 19.84
N GLU A 93 -2.76 1.59 19.49
CA GLU A 93 -3.95 2.39 19.83
C GLU A 93 -5.15 2.06 18.92
N PHE A 94 -4.89 1.68 17.67
CA PHE A 94 -5.91 1.42 16.66
C PHE A 94 -6.17 -0.06 16.40
N PHE A 95 -5.14 -0.91 16.55
CA PHE A 95 -5.17 -2.30 16.11
C PHE A 95 -4.60 -3.25 17.15
N HIS A 96 -5.10 -4.47 17.15
CA HIS A 96 -4.47 -5.57 17.87
C HIS A 96 -3.11 -5.91 17.25
N PHE A 97 -2.03 -5.73 17.98
CA PHE A 97 -0.71 -6.13 17.53
C PHE A 97 -0.48 -7.62 17.76
N SER A 98 -0.13 -8.35 16.73
CA SER A 98 0.16 -9.79 16.80
C SER A 98 1.65 -10.09 16.67
N SER A 99 2.28 -9.63 15.58
CA SER A 99 3.66 -9.99 15.27
C SER A 99 4.37 -8.88 14.51
N MET A 100 5.70 -8.88 14.59
CA MET A 100 6.55 -8.16 13.66
C MET A 100 7.07 -9.11 12.59
N VAL A 101 6.80 -8.81 11.33
CA VAL A 101 7.38 -9.46 10.16
C VAL A 101 8.57 -8.63 9.68
N ILE A 102 9.63 -9.28 9.27
CA ILE A 102 10.85 -8.63 8.78
C ILE A 102 11.03 -8.99 7.29
N TRP A 103 10.95 -8.00 6.42
CA TRP A 103 11.43 -8.16 5.05
C TRP A 103 12.96 -8.09 5.05
N ALA A 104 13.61 -9.24 4.88
CA ALA A 104 15.06 -9.35 4.72
C ALA A 104 15.41 -9.21 3.23
N LYS A 105 16.16 -8.16 2.89
CA LYS A 105 16.54 -7.79 1.53
C LYS A 105 17.80 -8.57 1.09
N ASN A 106 17.96 -8.74 -0.23
CA ASN A 106 19.16 -9.36 -0.82
C ASN A 106 20.39 -8.43 -0.82
N SER A 107 20.21 -7.14 -0.59
CA SER A 107 21.30 -6.15 -0.54
C SER A 107 21.07 -5.12 0.55
N LEU A 108 22.16 -4.66 1.15
CA LEU A 108 22.13 -3.58 2.13
C LEU A 108 21.78 -2.23 1.47
N THR A 109 21.37 -1.28 2.31
CA THR A 109 21.21 0.13 1.94
C THR A 109 22.28 0.92 2.67
N LEU A 110 23.19 1.56 1.92
CA LEU A 110 24.25 2.39 2.50
C LEU A 110 23.63 3.59 3.24
N SER A 111 24.09 3.81 4.44
CA SER A 111 23.70 4.92 5.30
C SER A 111 24.91 5.42 6.10
N GLN A 112 24.73 6.49 6.86
CA GLN A 112 25.77 7.04 7.75
C GLN A 112 25.79 6.37 9.13
N THR A 113 25.05 5.26 9.32
CA THR A 113 25.01 4.49 10.56
C THR A 113 26.08 3.40 10.57
N ASP A 114 26.50 2.94 11.76
CA ASP A 114 27.47 1.86 11.90
C ASP A 114 26.99 0.55 11.30
N TYR A 115 25.71 0.22 11.48
CA TYR A 115 25.07 -0.93 10.86
C TYR A 115 24.27 -0.54 9.63
N GLN A 116 24.59 -1.15 8.50
CA GLN A 116 23.88 -0.90 7.24
C GLN A 116 22.56 -1.67 7.20
N SER A 117 21.46 -0.97 6.93
CA SER A 117 20.14 -1.60 6.90
C SER A 117 20.00 -2.58 5.74
N GLN A 118 19.61 -3.81 6.05
CA GLN A 118 19.34 -4.88 5.08
C GLN A 118 17.92 -5.46 5.27
N HIS A 119 17.07 -4.77 5.99
CA HIS A 119 15.70 -5.20 6.24
C HIS A 119 14.74 -4.02 6.35
N GLU A 120 13.45 -4.33 6.29
CA GLU A 120 12.38 -3.44 6.72
C GLU A 120 11.41 -4.20 7.62
N PRO A 121 11.06 -3.65 8.79
CA PRO A 121 10.05 -4.23 9.66
C PRO A 121 8.65 -3.91 9.16
N CYS A 122 7.72 -4.82 9.44
CA CYS A 122 6.30 -4.69 9.15
C CYS A 122 5.49 -5.15 10.35
N LEU A 123 4.66 -4.27 10.90
CA LEU A 123 3.73 -4.60 11.97
C LEU A 123 2.57 -5.39 11.38
N TYR A 124 2.28 -6.53 11.94
CA TYR A 124 1.13 -7.36 11.61
C TYR A 124 0.16 -7.42 12.77
N GLY A 125 -1.11 -7.25 12.47
CA GLY A 125 -2.21 -7.34 13.42
C GLY A 125 -3.56 -7.32 12.71
N TRP A 126 -4.61 -6.95 13.43
CA TRP A 126 -5.96 -6.86 12.89
C TRP A 126 -6.81 -5.84 13.63
N MET A 127 -7.96 -5.50 13.08
CA MET A 127 -8.96 -4.65 13.71
C MET A 127 -9.49 -5.31 14.98
N ASP A 128 -9.33 -4.66 16.12
CA ASP A 128 -9.51 -5.26 17.48
C ASP A 128 -10.96 -5.62 17.85
N ASN A 129 -11.90 -5.37 16.98
CA ASN A 129 -13.33 -5.55 17.20
C ASN A 129 -13.89 -6.89 16.67
N GLY A 130 -13.03 -7.88 16.38
CA GLY A 130 -13.48 -9.18 15.89
C GLY A 130 -12.39 -10.23 15.77
N ALA A 131 -12.81 -11.46 15.50
CA ALA A 131 -11.89 -12.56 15.22
C ALA A 131 -11.24 -12.34 13.84
N HIS A 132 -9.92 -12.44 13.77
CA HIS A 132 -9.19 -12.37 12.52
C HIS A 132 -9.25 -13.68 11.74
N SER A 133 -9.11 -13.58 10.41
CA SER A 133 -9.04 -14.72 9.51
C SER A 133 -7.60 -14.95 9.05
N TRP A 134 -7.20 -16.22 9.00
CA TRP A 134 -5.91 -16.67 8.49
C TRP A 134 -6.13 -17.73 7.42
N TYR A 135 -5.66 -17.49 6.20
CA TYR A 135 -5.91 -18.36 5.05
C TYR A 135 -4.69 -19.19 4.62
N SER A 136 -3.56 -19.00 5.29
CA SER A 136 -2.35 -19.76 5.05
C SER A 136 -2.13 -20.88 6.07
N ASP A 137 -1.04 -21.62 5.94
CA ASP A 137 -0.66 -22.67 6.88
C ASP A 137 0.04 -22.10 8.14
N ARG A 138 0.34 -22.98 9.10
CA ARG A 138 1.07 -22.63 10.34
C ARG A 138 2.60 -22.68 10.19
N LYS A 139 3.13 -22.83 8.97
CA LYS A 139 4.57 -22.86 8.68
C LYS A 139 5.10 -21.50 8.24
N GLN A 140 4.24 -20.48 8.16
CA GLN A 140 4.65 -19.13 7.85
C GLN A 140 5.56 -18.59 8.94
N THR A 141 6.67 -17.95 8.53
CA THR A 141 7.67 -17.38 9.43
C THR A 141 7.64 -15.86 9.39
N SER A 142 8.14 -15.22 10.43
CA SER A 142 8.25 -13.77 10.51
C SER A 142 9.43 -13.18 9.70
N ILE A 143 10.29 -14.00 9.12
CA ILE A 143 11.38 -13.54 8.26
C ILE A 143 11.01 -13.82 6.80
N TRP A 144 10.78 -12.75 6.05
CA TRP A 144 10.42 -12.81 4.64
C TRP A 144 11.60 -12.39 3.76
N ARG A 145 12.09 -13.30 2.93
CA ARG A 145 13.22 -13.05 2.03
C ARG A 145 12.69 -12.80 0.64
N PHE A 146 12.79 -11.55 0.18
CA PHE A 146 12.42 -11.13 -1.18
C PHE A 146 13.47 -10.15 -1.68
N ASP A 147 13.82 -10.28 -2.95
CA ASP A 147 14.71 -9.36 -3.62
C ASP A 147 14.02 -8.01 -3.84
N LYS A 148 14.81 -6.95 -3.85
CA LYS A 148 14.32 -5.61 -4.22
C LYS A 148 13.89 -5.63 -5.68
N GLU A 149 12.74 -5.04 -5.96
CA GLU A 149 12.29 -4.76 -7.32
C GLU A 149 12.67 -3.34 -7.74
N ARG A 150 12.71 -3.11 -9.05
CA ARG A 150 12.81 -1.78 -9.64
C ARG A 150 11.55 -1.48 -10.42
N VAL A 151 10.98 -0.31 -10.23
CA VAL A 151 9.84 0.20 -10.98
C VAL A 151 10.27 1.55 -11.55
N GLU A 152 10.11 1.70 -12.85
CA GLU A 152 10.40 2.98 -13.50
C GLU A 152 9.52 4.08 -12.92
N GLY A 153 10.10 5.23 -12.63
CA GLY A 153 9.38 6.35 -12.02
C GLY A 153 9.14 6.25 -10.51
N HIS A 154 9.60 5.18 -9.80
CA HIS A 154 9.48 5.09 -8.35
C HIS A 154 10.79 4.66 -7.68
N THR A 155 11.13 5.31 -6.54
CA THR A 155 12.45 5.17 -5.90
C THR A 155 12.56 3.96 -4.97
N THR A 156 11.48 3.57 -4.29
CA THR A 156 11.49 2.54 -3.23
C THR A 156 10.30 1.57 -3.35
N PRO A 157 10.13 0.89 -4.51
CA PRO A 157 8.97 0.01 -4.66
C PRO A 157 9.06 -1.20 -3.73
N LYS A 158 7.94 -1.57 -3.11
CA LYS A 158 7.83 -2.88 -2.45
C LYS A 158 7.73 -3.97 -3.52
N PRO A 159 8.44 -5.10 -3.37
CA PRO A 159 8.29 -6.24 -4.28
C PRO A 159 6.83 -6.73 -4.34
N VAL A 160 6.31 -6.97 -5.53
CA VAL A 160 4.95 -7.52 -5.70
C VAL A 160 4.79 -8.83 -4.94
N ALA A 161 5.78 -9.72 -5.02
CA ALA A 161 5.73 -11.02 -4.34
C ALA A 161 5.70 -10.91 -2.81
N LEU A 162 6.30 -9.85 -2.24
CA LEU A 162 6.24 -9.56 -0.80
C LEU A 162 4.80 -9.20 -0.38
N VAL A 163 4.16 -8.29 -1.14
CA VAL A 163 2.78 -7.87 -0.89
C VAL A 163 1.80 -9.00 -1.15
N GLU A 164 1.99 -9.76 -2.24
CA GLU A 164 1.17 -10.93 -2.60
C GLU A 164 1.17 -11.97 -1.46
N ARG A 165 2.31 -12.17 -0.78
CA ARG A 165 2.38 -13.05 0.39
C ARG A 165 1.50 -12.56 1.55
N ALA A 166 1.53 -11.28 1.87
CA ALA A 166 0.67 -10.69 2.90
C ALA A 166 -0.81 -10.88 2.53
N VAL A 167 -1.16 -10.50 1.29
CA VAL A 167 -2.52 -10.59 0.74
C VAL A 167 -3.05 -12.01 0.78
N THR A 168 -2.29 -12.99 0.32
CA THR A 168 -2.74 -14.40 0.29
C THR A 168 -2.81 -15.06 1.65
N ASN A 169 -1.99 -14.62 2.61
CA ASN A 169 -2.06 -15.12 4.00
C ASN A 169 -3.32 -14.66 4.73
N SER A 170 -3.79 -13.45 4.45
CA SER A 170 -4.84 -12.79 5.26
C SER A 170 -6.11 -12.45 4.49
N SER A 171 -6.25 -12.90 3.26
CA SER A 171 -7.46 -12.74 2.44
C SER A 171 -7.66 -13.93 1.49
N LYS A 172 -8.84 -14.02 0.89
CA LYS A 172 -9.20 -15.01 -0.14
C LYS A 172 -9.58 -14.32 -1.45
N GLY A 173 -9.71 -15.07 -2.54
CA GLY A 173 -10.17 -14.54 -3.83
C GLY A 173 -11.53 -13.84 -3.68
N GLY A 174 -11.67 -12.68 -4.33
CA GLY A 174 -12.84 -11.81 -4.26
C GLY A 174 -12.85 -10.83 -3.07
N ASP A 175 -11.93 -10.96 -2.10
CA ASP A 175 -11.83 -10.01 -0.99
C ASP A 175 -11.28 -8.65 -1.43
N THR A 176 -11.62 -7.61 -0.67
CA THR A 176 -11.20 -6.22 -0.90
C THR A 176 -10.00 -5.87 -0.02
N ILE A 177 -8.93 -5.37 -0.65
CA ILE A 177 -7.69 -4.93 0.02
C ILE A 177 -7.61 -3.41 -0.04
N LEU A 178 -7.49 -2.76 1.11
CA LEU A 178 -7.34 -1.30 1.23
C LEU A 178 -5.87 -0.95 1.40
N ASP A 179 -5.39 0.00 0.60
CA ASP A 179 -4.05 0.58 0.72
C ASP A 179 -4.14 2.10 0.53
N LEU A 180 -3.91 2.85 1.60
CA LEU A 180 -4.00 4.32 1.59
C LEU A 180 -2.68 5.01 1.22
N PHE A 181 -1.66 4.23 0.81
CA PHE A 181 -0.33 4.70 0.42
C PHE A 181 0.15 3.93 -0.80
N GLY A 182 -0.53 4.12 -1.93
CA GLY A 182 -0.41 3.31 -3.15
C GLY A 182 1.00 3.21 -3.74
N GLY A 183 1.79 4.29 -3.62
CA GLY A 183 3.19 4.36 -4.04
C GLY A 183 3.39 3.91 -5.49
N SER A 184 4.09 2.79 -5.69
CA SER A 184 4.33 2.21 -7.02
C SER A 184 3.22 1.29 -7.52
N GLY A 185 2.14 1.06 -6.76
CA GLY A 185 1.04 0.16 -7.12
C GLY A 185 1.32 -1.33 -6.91
N SER A 186 2.30 -1.69 -6.10
CA SER A 186 2.61 -3.11 -5.85
C SER A 186 1.43 -3.87 -5.26
N THR A 187 0.61 -3.22 -4.42
CA THR A 187 -0.62 -3.78 -3.85
C THR A 187 -1.66 -4.05 -4.95
N LEU A 188 -1.81 -3.16 -5.92
CA LEU A 188 -2.74 -3.35 -7.03
C LEU A 188 -2.34 -4.56 -7.88
N ILE A 189 -1.07 -4.67 -8.26
CA ILE A 189 -0.58 -5.81 -9.05
C ILE A 189 -0.69 -7.12 -8.25
N ALA A 190 -0.41 -7.11 -6.95
CA ALA A 190 -0.58 -8.29 -6.10
C ALA A 190 -2.04 -8.74 -6.03
N CYS A 191 -2.99 -7.80 -5.97
CA CYS A 191 -4.42 -8.07 -5.98
C CYS A 191 -4.88 -8.63 -7.34
N GLU A 192 -4.48 -8.03 -8.47
CA GLU A 192 -4.78 -8.53 -9.81
C GLU A 192 -4.30 -9.98 -9.98
N LYS A 193 -3.04 -10.27 -9.63
CA LYS A 193 -2.46 -11.63 -9.69
C LYS A 193 -3.21 -12.66 -8.86
N SER A 194 -3.79 -12.24 -7.75
CA SER A 194 -4.37 -13.14 -6.75
C SER A 194 -5.90 -13.09 -6.70
N ALA A 195 -6.54 -12.46 -7.71
CA ALA A 195 -8.00 -12.29 -7.83
C ALA A 195 -8.65 -11.63 -6.58
N ARG A 196 -8.04 -10.54 -6.09
CA ARG A 196 -8.58 -9.64 -5.06
C ARG A 196 -8.89 -8.29 -5.69
N ALA A 197 -9.80 -7.53 -5.08
CA ALA A 197 -10.08 -6.16 -5.48
C ALA A 197 -9.25 -5.18 -4.64
N ALA A 198 -8.43 -4.34 -5.28
CA ALA A 198 -7.67 -3.29 -4.59
C ALA A 198 -8.48 -1.99 -4.51
N ARG A 199 -8.36 -1.30 -3.37
CA ARG A 199 -8.81 0.07 -3.15
C ARG A 199 -7.59 0.87 -2.73
N LEU A 200 -6.99 1.60 -3.69
CA LEU A 200 -5.74 2.32 -3.49
C LEU A 200 -5.97 3.82 -3.44
N MET A 201 -5.30 4.48 -2.50
CA MET A 201 -5.15 5.93 -2.47
C MET A 201 -3.68 6.30 -2.62
N GLU A 202 -3.41 7.32 -3.40
CA GLU A 202 -2.06 7.86 -3.59
C GLU A 202 -2.11 9.40 -3.63
N LEU A 203 -1.23 10.04 -2.89
CA LEU A 203 -1.20 11.50 -2.74
C LEU A 203 -0.65 12.20 -3.99
N ASP A 204 0.35 11.60 -4.64
CA ASP A 204 1.01 12.24 -5.79
C ASP A 204 0.35 11.78 -7.10
N PRO A 205 -0.26 12.72 -7.87
CA PRO A 205 -0.88 12.36 -9.15
C PRO A 205 0.10 11.71 -10.13
N LYS A 206 1.40 12.02 -10.04
CA LYS A 206 2.43 11.35 -10.86
C LYS A 206 2.56 9.87 -10.52
N TYR A 207 2.44 9.51 -9.25
CA TYR A 207 2.45 8.10 -8.84
C TYR A 207 1.11 7.42 -9.17
N CYS A 208 -0.01 8.13 -9.15
CA CYS A 208 -1.26 7.59 -9.69
C CYS A 208 -1.10 7.17 -11.17
N ASP A 209 -0.46 8.01 -11.98
CA ASP A 209 -0.16 7.68 -13.39
C ASP A 209 0.76 6.45 -13.51
N VAL A 210 1.80 6.35 -12.67
CA VAL A 210 2.68 5.17 -12.62
C VAL A 210 1.89 3.91 -12.28
N ILE A 211 0.99 3.97 -11.31
CA ILE A 211 0.14 2.83 -10.90
C ILE A 211 -0.73 2.37 -12.06
N VAL A 212 -1.44 3.30 -12.73
CA VAL A 212 -2.33 2.96 -13.85
C VAL A 212 -1.53 2.37 -15.02
N LYS A 213 -0.42 3.02 -15.43
CA LYS A 213 0.46 2.53 -16.51
C LYS A 213 0.95 1.12 -16.20
N ARG A 214 1.46 0.90 -15.01
CA ARG A 214 1.96 -0.42 -14.57
C ARG A 214 0.88 -1.51 -14.63
N TRP A 215 -0.36 -1.18 -14.24
CA TRP A 215 -1.46 -2.11 -14.33
C TRP A 215 -1.85 -2.38 -15.79
N GLN A 216 -1.90 -1.36 -16.65
CA GLN A 216 -2.16 -1.51 -18.08
C GLN A 216 -1.10 -2.37 -18.77
N GLU A 217 0.19 -2.16 -18.45
CA GLU A 217 1.29 -3.00 -18.94
C GLU A 217 1.17 -4.44 -18.50
N PHE A 218 0.83 -4.66 -17.23
CA PHE A 218 0.70 -6.00 -16.67
C PHE A 218 -0.46 -6.79 -17.23
N THR A 219 -1.60 -6.13 -17.48
CA THR A 219 -2.85 -6.82 -17.88
C THR A 219 -3.16 -6.74 -19.36
N GLY A 220 -2.60 -5.78 -20.08
CA GLY A 220 -3.00 -5.44 -21.46
C GLY A 220 -4.38 -4.77 -21.58
N LYS A 221 -5.01 -4.39 -20.45
CA LYS A 221 -6.32 -3.72 -20.41
C LYS A 221 -6.14 -2.22 -20.24
N GLN A 222 -7.20 -1.43 -20.48
CA GLN A 222 -7.22 0.01 -20.22
C GLN A 222 -8.04 0.33 -18.97
N ALA A 223 -7.53 1.26 -18.16
CA ALA A 223 -8.27 1.83 -17.05
C ALA A 223 -9.17 2.97 -17.52
N THR A 224 -10.29 3.20 -16.83
CA THR A 224 -11.24 4.28 -17.13
C THR A 224 -11.35 5.25 -15.96
N LEU A 225 -11.58 6.52 -16.26
CA LEU A 225 -11.93 7.52 -15.24
C LEU A 225 -13.40 7.33 -14.84
N GLU A 226 -13.69 7.17 -13.56
CA GLU A 226 -15.05 6.86 -13.07
C GLU A 226 -16.08 7.93 -13.47
N SER A 227 -15.70 9.20 -13.37
CA SER A 227 -16.62 10.32 -13.59
C SER A 227 -17.05 10.52 -15.05
N THR A 228 -16.21 10.15 -16.02
CA THR A 228 -16.45 10.41 -17.46
C THR A 228 -16.47 9.16 -18.32
N GLY A 229 -15.90 8.05 -17.84
CA GLY A 229 -15.69 6.84 -18.62
C GLY A 229 -14.52 6.94 -19.62
N GLU A 230 -13.77 8.05 -19.61
CA GLU A 230 -12.61 8.23 -20.48
C GLU A 230 -11.50 7.24 -20.14
N PHE A 231 -10.87 6.70 -21.17
CA PHE A 231 -9.73 5.82 -20.99
C PHE A 231 -8.47 6.58 -20.54
N PHE A 232 -7.70 5.97 -19.66
CA PHE A 232 -6.35 6.45 -19.37
C PHE A 232 -5.50 6.32 -20.65
N PRO A 233 -4.67 7.35 -21.02
CA PRO A 233 -3.88 7.32 -22.25
C PRO A 233 -3.05 6.04 -22.37
N SER A 234 -3.01 5.47 -23.56
CA SER A 234 -2.20 4.29 -23.84
C SER A 234 -0.71 4.69 -23.90
N ILE A 235 0.18 3.78 -23.50
CA ILE A 235 1.64 3.98 -23.46
C ILE A 235 2.18 4.42 -24.84
N ASN A 236 1.48 4.10 -25.92
CA ASN A 236 1.88 4.44 -27.30
C ASN A 236 1.46 5.84 -27.75
N GLU A 237 0.63 6.58 -27.00
CA GLU A 237 0.11 7.90 -27.38
C GLU A 237 0.92 9.08 -26.82
N GLU A 238 1.84 8.87 -25.87
CA GLU A 238 2.65 9.92 -25.28
C GLU A 238 3.71 10.50 -26.23
N GLY A 239 4.02 9.83 -27.35
CA GLY A 239 4.98 10.33 -28.37
C GLY A 239 4.48 11.49 -29.21
N HIS A 240 3.23 11.92 -29.08
CA HIS A 240 2.62 12.94 -29.97
C HIS A 240 2.13 14.22 -29.28
N ARG A 241 2.34 14.41 -27.97
CA ARG A 241 1.89 15.63 -27.27
C ARG A 241 2.93 16.72 -27.05
N GLU A 242 4.16 16.58 -27.53
CA GLU A 242 5.19 17.65 -27.41
C GLU A 242 5.30 18.59 -28.64
N ALA A 243 4.34 18.64 -29.54
CA ALA A 243 4.36 19.54 -30.68
C ALA A 243 2.95 20.04 -31.05
N ALA A 244 2.36 20.89 -30.21
CA ALA A 244 1.27 21.79 -30.62
C ALA A 244 1.22 23.03 -29.70
#